data_069bf3ee63d9b942da7d8df3daf289bb
#
_entry.id   069bf3ee63d9b942da7d8df3daf289bb
#
_cell.length_a   1.000
_cell.length_b   1.000
_cell.length_c   1.000
_cell.angle_alpha   90.00
_cell.angle_beta   90.00
_cell.angle_gamma   90.00
#
_symmetry.space_group_name_H-M   'P 1'
#
loop_
_entity.id
_entity.type
_entity.pdbx_description
1 polymer ?
#
loop_
_entity_poly.entity_id
_entity_poly.type
_entity_poly.pdbx_seq_one_letter_code
_entity_poly.pdbx_strand_id
1 'polypeptide(L)'
;MKKKLLFLIMIMGVFIISGCGKTSESSVIKDLTKKINNAKSYYIEGTLEIVNNEDVYTYDVKVSYKEKDNYKVDLVNTTNNHEQIILRNKEGVYVVTPRINKSFKFQSDWPYNNSQVYLLGPLLEDIINDENRRFEKTDSGSKILVAASYPNNSKLVKQEILLDKNNNIKKVTVLDSNNVAQITMNFTKIDLGSKLKDSIFELKEIIDVKEERENTEKKDNTTNENKNTNENTNVNENKNTNENTNVNENKSTNESTKDKEDKTEETKQTSSIEDVIYPMYIPANTYLSNKEKVSKESGERLILTFDGDNPFMLIEETVTYEKEHLIVPTYGELEVMASTVAIVNDNSVNWIDNNIEYYVVSDKLSKSELLDIARSISVLPVSK
;
A
#
# COMPACT_ATOMS: atom_id res chain seq x y z
N MET A 1 32.60 62.92 -32.40
CA MET A 1 31.25 62.54 -32.19
C MET A 1 30.98 61.10 -32.61
N LYS A 2 31.38 60.61 -33.76
CA LYS A 2 31.13 59.22 -34.24
C LYS A 2 31.69 58.08 -33.31
N LYS A 3 32.89 58.29 -32.70
CA LYS A 3 33.49 57.29 -31.78
C LYS A 3 32.74 57.18 -30.44
N LYS A 4 32.18 58.29 -29.92
CA LYS A 4 31.35 58.27 -28.69
C LYS A 4 29.99 57.63 -28.94
N LEU A 5 29.37 57.77 -30.12
CA LEU A 5 28.16 57.17 -30.53
C LEU A 5 28.32 55.64 -30.68
N LEU A 6 29.44 55.19 -31.26
CA LEU A 6 29.73 53.74 -31.39
C LEU A 6 29.94 53.06 -30.04
N PHE A 7 30.54 53.75 -29.07
CA PHE A 7 30.74 53.26 -27.72
C PHE A 7 29.43 53.18 -26.95
N LEU A 8 28.51 54.12 -27.17
CA LEU A 8 27.14 54.07 -26.57
C LEU A 8 26.29 52.93 -27.12
N ILE A 9 26.38 52.63 -28.42
CA ILE A 9 25.72 51.52 -29.08
C ILE A 9 26.28 50.18 -28.59
N MET A 10 27.60 50.10 -28.34
CA MET A 10 28.24 48.89 -27.82
C MET A 10 27.85 48.62 -26.35
N ILE A 11 27.69 49.67 -25.52
CA ILE A 11 27.20 49.52 -24.14
C ILE A 11 25.72 49.13 -24.13
N MET A 12 24.91 49.67 -25.04
CA MET A 12 23.49 49.32 -25.16
C MET A 12 23.28 47.90 -25.68
N GLY A 13 24.20 47.37 -26.52
CA GLY A 13 24.19 45.97 -26.97
C GLY A 13 24.51 44.94 -25.89
N VAL A 14 25.29 45.32 -24.86
CA VAL A 14 25.65 44.43 -23.75
C VAL A 14 24.48 44.22 -22.79
N PHE A 15 23.53 45.17 -22.67
CA PHE A 15 22.34 45.03 -21.84
C PHE A 15 21.27 44.12 -22.44
N ILE A 16 21.33 43.79 -23.73
CA ILE A 16 20.33 42.92 -24.39
C ILE A 16 20.68 41.44 -24.20
N ILE A 17 21.90 41.08 -23.82
CA ILE A 17 22.34 39.70 -23.63
C ILE A 17 22.08 39.18 -22.18
N SER A 18 21.64 40.03 -21.25
CA SER A 18 21.24 39.66 -19.90
C SER A 18 19.81 39.08 -19.83
N GLY A 19 19.25 38.67 -20.95
CA GLY A 19 18.04 37.83 -21.04
C GLY A 19 18.37 36.38 -20.72
N CYS A 20 19.03 36.14 -19.57
CA CYS A 20 19.04 34.82 -18.96
C CYS A 20 17.59 34.44 -18.75
N GLY A 21 17.09 33.52 -19.55
CA GLY A 21 15.70 33.11 -19.59
C GLY A 21 15.23 32.77 -18.20
N LYS A 22 14.57 33.73 -17.53
CA LYS A 22 13.93 33.47 -16.22
C LYS A 22 12.89 32.44 -16.48
N THR A 23 13.14 31.19 -16.08
CA THR A 23 12.14 30.13 -16.04
C THR A 23 10.89 30.71 -15.38
N SER A 24 9.82 30.91 -16.13
CA SER A 24 8.56 31.44 -15.60
C SER A 24 7.67 30.29 -15.17
N GLU A 25 6.76 30.55 -14.25
CA GLU A 25 5.72 29.57 -13.87
C GLU A 25 5.05 28.98 -15.11
N SER A 26 4.57 29.84 -16.02
CA SER A 26 3.91 29.41 -17.25
C SER A 26 4.77 28.49 -18.11
N SER A 27 6.10 28.73 -18.20
CA SER A 27 6.99 27.87 -18.97
C SER A 27 7.18 26.50 -18.31
N VAL A 28 7.23 26.44 -16.98
CA VAL A 28 7.35 25.19 -16.21
C VAL A 28 6.09 24.35 -16.35
N ILE A 29 4.92 24.95 -16.13
CA ILE A 29 3.64 24.26 -16.27
C ILE A 29 3.43 23.76 -17.70
N LYS A 30 3.73 24.57 -18.70
CA LYS A 30 3.66 24.16 -20.11
C LYS A 30 4.57 22.97 -20.42
N ASP A 31 5.79 22.95 -19.86
CA ASP A 31 6.73 21.85 -20.06
C ASP A 31 6.22 20.56 -19.37
N LEU A 32 5.75 20.66 -18.11
CA LEU A 32 5.12 19.55 -17.40
C LEU A 32 3.91 18.98 -18.15
N THR A 33 3.00 19.85 -18.58
CA THR A 33 1.82 19.47 -19.37
C THR A 33 2.21 18.72 -20.64
N LYS A 34 3.21 19.24 -21.36
CA LYS A 34 3.69 18.60 -22.57
C LYS A 34 4.30 17.22 -22.30
N LYS A 35 5.14 17.11 -21.26
CA LYS A 35 5.80 15.84 -20.89
C LYS A 35 4.77 14.77 -20.49
N ILE A 36 3.85 15.14 -19.60
CA ILE A 36 2.89 14.19 -19.05
C ILE A 36 1.83 13.79 -20.08
N ASN A 37 1.22 14.76 -20.79
CA ASN A 37 0.17 14.47 -21.77
C ASN A 37 0.67 13.77 -23.03
N ASN A 38 1.96 13.90 -23.38
CA ASN A 38 2.54 13.15 -24.49
C ASN A 38 2.99 11.72 -24.09
N ALA A 39 3.05 11.42 -22.80
CA ALA A 39 3.43 10.10 -22.33
C ALA A 39 2.29 9.11 -22.51
N LYS A 40 2.38 8.27 -23.53
CA LYS A 40 1.42 7.17 -23.75
C LYS A 40 1.52 6.07 -22.70
N SER A 41 2.66 6.00 -22.02
CA SER A 41 2.94 5.10 -20.92
C SER A 41 4.04 5.67 -20.06
N TYR A 42 4.04 5.34 -18.77
CA TYR A 42 5.16 5.65 -17.88
C TYR A 42 5.32 4.59 -16.79
N TYR A 43 6.51 4.54 -16.25
CA TYR A 43 6.86 3.74 -15.09
C TYR A 43 7.52 4.60 -14.02
N ILE A 44 7.08 4.48 -12.78
CA ILE A 44 7.56 5.24 -11.63
C ILE A 44 8.02 4.28 -10.55
N GLU A 45 9.10 4.63 -9.87
CA GLU A 45 9.52 4.06 -8.59
C GLU A 45 9.74 5.18 -7.58
N GLY A 46 9.44 4.91 -6.33
CA GLY A 46 9.64 5.85 -5.25
C GLY A 46 9.25 5.32 -3.89
N THR A 47 9.36 6.18 -2.90
CA THR A 47 9.00 5.89 -1.51
C THR A 47 7.89 6.82 -1.07
N LEU A 48 6.82 6.23 -0.55
CA LEU A 48 5.67 6.95 0.04
C LEU A 48 5.75 6.84 1.56
N GLU A 49 5.73 7.99 2.21
CA GLU A 49 5.66 8.11 3.67
C GLU A 49 4.30 8.67 4.07
N ILE A 50 3.64 8.04 5.02
CA ILE A 50 2.34 8.48 5.57
C ILE A 50 2.50 8.62 7.07
N VAL A 51 2.20 9.82 7.60
CA VAL A 51 2.20 10.11 9.03
C VAL A 51 0.84 9.71 9.60
N ASN A 52 0.85 8.90 10.64
CA ASN A 52 -0.34 8.55 11.41
C ASN A 52 -0.01 8.68 12.90
N ASN A 53 -0.58 9.69 13.54
CA ASN A 53 -0.20 10.11 14.90
C ASN A 53 1.29 10.47 15.01
N GLU A 54 2.07 9.72 15.80
CA GLU A 54 3.52 9.91 15.96
C GLU A 54 4.35 8.97 15.07
N ASP A 55 3.68 8.02 14.38
CA ASP A 55 4.33 7.01 13.56
C ASP A 55 4.40 7.43 12.09
N VAL A 56 5.47 6.99 11.40
CA VAL A 56 5.65 7.15 9.97
C VAL A 56 5.66 5.78 9.31
N TYR A 57 4.69 5.55 8.44
CA TYR A 57 4.59 4.34 7.64
C TYR A 57 5.21 4.57 6.28
N THR A 58 6.08 3.67 5.87
CA THR A 58 6.85 3.78 4.63
C THR A 58 6.49 2.66 3.67
N TYR A 59 6.26 3.03 2.41
CA TYR A 59 5.97 2.11 1.32
C TYR A 59 6.98 2.26 0.18
N ASP A 60 7.42 1.14 -0.37
CA ASP A 60 7.97 1.11 -1.71
C ASP A 60 6.81 1.15 -2.71
N VAL A 61 6.86 2.12 -3.61
CA VAL A 61 5.79 2.38 -4.59
C VAL A 61 6.32 2.16 -6.00
N LYS A 62 5.59 1.37 -6.80
CA LYS A 62 5.81 1.26 -8.24
C LYS A 62 4.51 1.59 -8.96
N VAL A 63 4.58 2.47 -9.93
CA VAL A 63 3.43 2.84 -10.75
C VAL A 63 3.71 2.52 -12.20
N SER A 64 2.81 1.77 -12.81
CA SER A 64 2.74 1.57 -14.25
C SER A 64 1.48 2.22 -14.79
N TYR A 65 1.61 3.02 -15.82
CA TYR A 65 0.51 3.66 -16.53
C TYR A 65 0.62 3.40 -18.03
N LYS A 66 -0.51 3.17 -18.66
CA LYS A 66 -0.64 3.13 -20.12
C LYS A 66 -1.93 3.83 -20.55
N GLU A 67 -1.89 4.57 -21.68
CA GLU A 67 -3.05 5.27 -22.21
C GLU A 67 -4.32 4.41 -22.21
N LYS A 68 -5.51 5.05 -22.19
CA LYS A 68 -6.84 4.48 -21.95
C LYS A 68 -7.05 4.04 -20.49
N ASP A 69 -6.52 4.81 -19.56
CA ASP A 69 -6.77 4.67 -18.11
C ASP A 69 -6.35 3.33 -17.50
N ASN A 70 -5.27 2.73 -18.03
CA ASN A 70 -4.69 1.55 -17.41
C ASN A 70 -3.66 2.00 -16.37
N TYR A 71 -3.90 1.65 -15.11
CA TYR A 71 -3.01 1.90 -13.98
C TYR A 71 -2.75 0.62 -13.21
N LYS A 72 -1.52 0.43 -12.78
CA LYS A 72 -1.14 -0.56 -11.79
C LYS A 72 -0.23 0.13 -10.78
N VAL A 73 -0.62 0.14 -9.52
CA VAL A 73 0.14 0.70 -8.41
C VAL A 73 0.44 -0.42 -7.43
N ASP A 74 1.71 -0.78 -7.30
CA ASP A 74 2.19 -1.73 -6.31
C ASP A 74 2.62 -0.93 -5.07
N LEU A 75 2.02 -1.24 -3.92
CA LEU A 75 2.30 -0.66 -2.61
C LEU A 75 2.84 -1.76 -1.70
N VAL A 76 4.10 -1.66 -1.30
CA VAL A 76 4.72 -2.62 -0.38
C VAL A 76 5.12 -1.89 0.90
N ASN A 77 4.46 -2.19 1.99
CA ASN A 77 4.82 -1.65 3.30
C ASN A 77 6.18 -2.21 3.73
N THR A 78 7.15 -1.34 3.99
CA THR A 78 8.54 -1.74 4.26
C THR A 78 8.73 -2.37 5.64
N THR A 79 7.77 -2.21 6.56
CA THR A 79 7.86 -2.72 7.94
C THR A 79 7.44 -4.19 8.03
N ASN A 80 6.35 -4.56 7.34
CA ASN A 80 5.76 -5.91 7.43
C ASN A 80 5.70 -6.65 6.08
N ASN A 81 6.25 -6.05 5.00
CA ASN A 81 6.20 -6.56 3.63
C ASN A 81 4.76 -6.84 3.12
N HIS A 82 3.77 -6.16 3.71
CA HIS A 82 2.41 -6.27 3.22
C HIS A 82 2.29 -5.59 1.85
N GLU A 83 1.94 -6.38 0.84
CA GLU A 83 1.79 -5.91 -0.53
C GLU A 83 0.31 -5.78 -0.87
N GLN A 84 -0.05 -4.64 -1.43
CA GLN A 84 -1.34 -4.40 -2.07
C GLN A 84 -1.14 -3.79 -3.45
N ILE A 85 -1.99 -4.19 -4.40
CA ILE A 85 -1.93 -3.69 -5.77
C ILE A 85 -3.26 -3.01 -6.09
N ILE A 86 -3.19 -1.73 -6.45
CA ILE A 86 -4.34 -1.03 -7.02
C ILE A 86 -4.23 -1.16 -8.54
N LEU A 87 -5.23 -1.80 -9.14
CA LEU A 87 -5.31 -2.02 -10.58
C LEU A 87 -6.52 -1.29 -11.14
N ARG A 88 -6.33 -0.49 -12.18
CA ARG A 88 -7.41 0.03 -13.02
C ARG A 88 -7.21 -0.42 -14.46
N ASN A 89 -8.25 -0.98 -15.05
CA ASN A 89 -8.30 -1.34 -16.46
C ASN A 89 -9.73 -1.16 -16.99
N LYS A 90 -9.98 -1.60 -18.23
CA LYS A 90 -11.32 -1.55 -18.86
C LYS A 90 -12.42 -2.28 -18.08
N GLU A 91 -12.08 -3.20 -17.18
CA GLU A 91 -13.04 -4.02 -16.43
C GLU A 91 -13.41 -3.39 -15.08
N GLY A 92 -12.65 -2.40 -14.62
CA GLY A 92 -12.90 -1.68 -13.36
C GLY A 92 -11.64 -1.36 -12.56
N VAL A 93 -11.87 -1.04 -11.30
CA VAL A 93 -10.83 -0.76 -10.31
C VAL A 93 -10.79 -1.91 -9.32
N TYR A 94 -9.60 -2.40 -9.00
CA TYR A 94 -9.38 -3.50 -8.08
C TYR A 94 -8.34 -3.12 -7.03
N VAL A 95 -8.54 -3.57 -5.79
CA VAL A 95 -7.49 -3.66 -4.78
C VAL A 95 -7.21 -5.15 -4.58
N VAL A 96 -6.02 -5.57 -4.95
CA VAL A 96 -5.57 -6.95 -4.87
C VAL A 96 -4.69 -7.10 -3.63
N THR A 97 -5.00 -8.07 -2.77
CA THR A 97 -4.17 -8.47 -1.65
C THR A 97 -3.63 -9.89 -1.93
N PRO A 98 -2.45 -9.99 -2.57
CA PRO A 98 -1.97 -11.27 -3.11
C PRO A 98 -1.80 -12.35 -2.06
N ARG A 99 -1.32 -11.97 -0.86
CA ARG A 99 -1.01 -12.91 0.24
C ARG A 99 -2.20 -13.78 0.66
N ILE A 100 -3.43 -13.28 0.47
CA ILE A 100 -4.65 -13.97 0.90
C ILE A 100 -5.53 -14.40 -0.28
N ASN A 101 -5.03 -14.32 -1.52
CA ASN A 101 -5.76 -14.64 -2.75
C ASN A 101 -7.11 -13.90 -2.86
N LYS A 102 -7.14 -12.62 -2.47
CA LYS A 102 -8.38 -11.83 -2.44
C LYS A 102 -8.21 -10.52 -3.20
N SER A 103 -9.23 -10.18 -3.99
CA SER A 103 -9.35 -8.88 -4.64
C SER A 103 -10.71 -8.26 -4.34
N PHE A 104 -10.73 -6.96 -4.14
CA PHE A 104 -11.96 -6.18 -4.09
C PHE A 104 -12.14 -5.44 -5.41
N LYS A 105 -13.30 -5.62 -6.05
CA LYS A 105 -13.65 -4.94 -7.31
C LYS A 105 -14.58 -3.78 -7.03
N PHE A 106 -14.13 -2.56 -7.32
CA PHE A 106 -14.85 -1.32 -7.06
C PHE A 106 -15.59 -0.81 -8.30
N GLN A 107 -16.71 -0.13 -8.05
CA GLN A 107 -17.34 0.78 -8.98
C GLN A 107 -16.92 2.21 -8.61
N SER A 108 -15.71 2.60 -8.97
CA SER A 108 -15.07 3.85 -8.54
C SER A 108 -14.50 4.60 -9.73
N ASP A 109 -14.48 5.93 -9.64
CA ASP A 109 -13.82 6.83 -10.59
C ASP A 109 -12.32 7.00 -10.32
N TRP A 110 -11.77 6.26 -9.33
CA TRP A 110 -10.33 6.32 -9.06
C TRP A 110 -9.52 6.22 -10.37
N PRO A 111 -8.47 7.02 -10.60
CA PRO A 111 -7.82 7.92 -9.64
C PRO A 111 -8.32 9.38 -9.66
N TYR A 112 -9.46 9.67 -10.31
CA TYR A 112 -9.90 11.06 -10.59
C TYR A 112 -10.83 11.65 -9.52
N ASN A 113 -11.17 10.88 -8.50
CA ASN A 113 -12.08 11.31 -7.42
C ASN A 113 -11.40 12.10 -6.30
N ASN A 114 -10.06 12.04 -6.21
CA ASN A 114 -9.26 12.77 -5.21
C ASN A 114 -7.82 13.01 -5.72
N SER A 115 -7.05 13.82 -4.99
CA SER A 115 -5.62 14.01 -5.26
C SER A 115 -4.83 12.72 -5.05
N GLN A 116 -3.84 12.48 -5.93
CA GLN A 116 -2.98 11.28 -5.90
C GLN A 116 -1.51 11.68 -6.00
N VAL A 117 -0.78 11.61 -4.88
CA VAL A 117 0.62 12.07 -4.79
C VAL A 117 1.61 11.31 -5.69
N TYR A 118 1.26 10.09 -6.12
CA TYR A 118 2.11 9.21 -6.91
C TYR A 118 1.68 9.07 -8.37
N LEU A 119 0.61 9.76 -8.82
CA LEU A 119 0.10 9.68 -10.19
C LEU A 119 0.27 11.01 -10.92
N LEU A 120 0.98 10.98 -12.06
CA LEU A 120 1.34 12.20 -12.80
C LEU A 120 0.13 12.94 -13.38
N GLY A 121 -0.89 12.21 -13.87
CA GLY A 121 -2.11 12.81 -14.42
C GLY A 121 -2.89 13.63 -13.39
N PRO A 122 -3.36 13.05 -12.29
CA PRO A 122 -4.01 13.76 -11.20
C PRO A 122 -3.19 14.91 -10.63
N LEU A 123 -1.88 14.74 -10.44
CA LEU A 123 -1.00 15.84 -10.00
C LEU A 123 -0.99 17.01 -10.98
N LEU A 124 -0.96 16.73 -12.28
CA LEU A 124 -1.02 17.77 -13.31
C LEU A 124 -2.38 18.48 -13.30
N GLU A 125 -3.48 17.75 -13.11
CA GLU A 125 -4.82 18.33 -13.01
C GLU A 125 -4.92 19.27 -11.80
N ASP A 126 -4.42 18.88 -10.63
CA ASP A 126 -4.37 19.74 -9.44
C ASP A 126 -3.58 21.04 -9.73
N ILE A 127 -2.43 20.93 -10.42
CA ILE A 127 -1.64 22.11 -10.81
C ILE A 127 -2.40 23.04 -11.77
N ILE A 128 -3.10 22.47 -12.75
CA ILE A 128 -3.77 23.27 -13.79
C ILE A 128 -5.05 23.91 -13.22
N ASN A 129 -5.81 23.19 -12.41
CA ASN A 129 -7.12 23.62 -11.93
C ASN A 129 -7.05 24.61 -10.75
N ASP A 130 -5.93 24.67 -10.01
CA ASP A 130 -5.79 25.64 -8.93
C ASP A 130 -5.35 27.00 -9.46
N GLU A 131 -6.29 27.94 -9.55
CA GLU A 131 -6.03 29.33 -9.94
C GLU A 131 -5.20 30.11 -8.89
N ASN A 132 -5.20 29.65 -7.64
CA ASN A 132 -4.49 30.27 -6.51
C ASN A 132 -3.13 29.62 -6.21
N ARG A 133 -2.67 28.73 -7.07
CA ARG A 133 -1.37 28.06 -6.89
C ARG A 133 -0.24 29.08 -6.74
N ARG A 134 0.77 28.68 -5.98
CA ARG A 134 1.96 29.50 -5.77
C ARG A 134 3.18 28.83 -6.39
N PHE A 135 3.97 29.63 -7.08
CA PHE A 135 5.20 29.20 -7.73
C PHE A 135 6.41 29.89 -7.11
N GLU A 136 7.43 29.12 -6.77
CA GLU A 136 8.68 29.59 -6.21
C GLU A 136 9.85 28.94 -6.94
N LYS A 137 10.88 29.73 -7.25
CA LYS A 137 12.16 29.20 -7.74
C LYS A 137 13.04 28.83 -6.57
N THR A 138 13.74 27.71 -6.73
CA THR A 138 14.73 27.23 -5.76
C THR A 138 16.09 27.06 -6.46
N ASP A 139 17.16 26.92 -5.69
CA ASP A 139 18.51 26.66 -6.25
C ASP A 139 18.57 25.32 -7.01
N SER A 140 17.74 24.35 -6.64
CA SER A 140 17.67 23.02 -7.24
C SER A 140 16.64 22.88 -8.37
N GLY A 141 15.76 23.90 -8.58
CA GLY A 141 14.71 23.85 -9.59
C GLY A 141 13.55 24.79 -9.28
N SER A 142 12.36 24.26 -9.02
CA SER A 142 11.19 25.05 -8.65
C SER A 142 10.26 24.26 -7.72
N LYS A 143 9.36 24.99 -7.06
CA LYS A 143 8.36 24.51 -6.16
C LYS A 143 6.99 25.06 -6.56
N ILE A 144 6.00 24.20 -6.62
CA ILE A 144 4.59 24.57 -6.86
C ILE A 144 3.78 24.14 -5.65
N LEU A 145 3.04 25.06 -5.06
CA LEU A 145 2.08 24.79 -3.99
C LEU A 145 0.68 24.93 -4.55
N VAL A 146 -0.12 23.88 -4.43
CA VAL A 146 -1.51 23.81 -4.91
C VAL A 146 -2.44 23.30 -3.84
N ALA A 147 -3.75 23.58 -3.98
CA ALA A 147 -4.78 22.93 -3.19
C ALA A 147 -4.75 21.42 -3.42
N ALA A 148 -5.06 20.64 -2.40
CA ALA A 148 -5.23 19.20 -2.48
C ALA A 148 -6.66 18.83 -2.13
N SER A 149 -7.22 17.85 -2.83
CA SER A 149 -8.57 17.34 -2.62
C SER A 149 -8.53 15.94 -2.03
N TYR A 150 -8.83 15.85 -0.73
CA TYR A 150 -8.97 14.58 0.00
C TYR A 150 -10.34 14.57 0.70
N PRO A 151 -11.43 14.21 0.00
CA PRO A 151 -12.80 14.30 0.52
C PRO A 151 -13.00 13.59 1.86
N ASN A 152 -12.28 12.48 2.05
CA ASN A 152 -12.35 11.66 3.25
C ASN A 152 -11.38 12.10 4.36
N ASN A 153 -10.57 13.15 4.13
CA ASN A 153 -9.64 13.69 5.12
C ASN A 153 -9.50 15.21 4.98
N SER A 154 -10.40 15.93 5.61
CA SER A 154 -10.43 17.41 5.57
C SER A 154 -9.21 18.10 6.18
N LYS A 155 -8.33 17.36 6.87
CA LYS A 155 -7.06 17.89 7.39
C LYS A 155 -6.04 18.10 6.28
N LEU A 156 -6.13 17.34 5.17
CA LEU A 156 -5.21 17.40 4.03
C LEU A 156 -5.71 18.46 3.03
N VAL A 157 -5.07 19.65 3.03
CA VAL A 157 -5.64 20.82 2.35
C VAL A 157 -4.80 21.32 1.17
N LYS A 158 -3.53 20.98 1.08
CA LYS A 158 -2.63 21.44 0.02
C LYS A 158 -1.48 20.48 -0.20
N GLN A 159 -0.86 20.58 -1.36
CA GLN A 159 0.33 19.80 -1.69
C GLN A 159 1.41 20.68 -2.29
N GLU A 160 2.65 20.39 -1.90
CA GLU A 160 3.87 21.00 -2.39
C GLU A 160 4.56 20.07 -3.37
N ILE A 161 4.81 20.51 -4.59
CA ILE A 161 5.43 19.72 -5.65
C ILE A 161 6.81 20.33 -5.95
N LEU A 162 7.89 19.57 -5.68
CA LEU A 162 9.26 19.95 -5.98
C LEU A 162 9.70 19.42 -7.33
N LEU A 163 10.25 20.30 -8.15
CA LEU A 163 10.77 20.00 -9.47
C LEU A 163 12.29 20.26 -9.51
N ASP A 164 13.01 19.44 -10.27
CA ASP A 164 14.42 19.71 -10.59
C ASP A 164 14.57 20.82 -11.67
N LYS A 165 15.82 21.16 -12.02
CA LYS A 165 16.15 22.17 -13.04
C LYS A 165 15.62 21.82 -14.43
N ASN A 166 15.29 20.56 -14.67
CA ASN A 166 14.74 20.06 -15.92
C ASN A 166 13.20 19.90 -15.84
N ASN A 167 12.56 20.44 -14.79
CA ASN A 167 11.13 20.31 -14.51
C ASN A 167 10.66 18.86 -14.35
N ASN A 168 11.50 17.96 -13.85
CA ASN A 168 11.06 16.63 -13.47
C ASN A 168 10.60 16.67 -12.02
N ILE A 169 9.47 16.04 -11.72
CA ILE A 169 8.96 15.91 -10.36
C ILE A 169 9.92 15.06 -9.53
N LYS A 170 10.33 15.57 -8.38
CA LYS A 170 11.24 14.89 -7.45
C LYS A 170 10.56 14.49 -6.17
N LYS A 171 9.64 15.32 -5.69
CA LYS A 171 8.95 15.10 -4.42
C LYS A 171 7.58 15.76 -4.46
N VAL A 172 6.60 15.11 -3.85
CA VAL A 172 5.28 15.68 -3.54
C VAL A 172 5.04 15.51 -2.05
N THR A 173 4.63 16.59 -1.37
CA THR A 173 4.31 16.56 0.06
C THR A 173 2.92 17.13 0.27
N VAL A 174 2.02 16.34 0.86
CA VAL A 174 0.70 16.79 1.28
C VAL A 174 0.78 17.36 2.68
N LEU A 175 0.21 18.53 2.86
CA LEU A 175 0.29 19.32 4.08
C LEU A 175 -1.10 19.50 4.69
N ASP A 176 -1.14 19.54 6.01
CA ASP A 176 -2.33 19.98 6.74
C ASP A 176 -2.47 21.51 6.75
N SER A 177 -3.51 22.00 7.44
CA SER A 177 -3.77 23.44 7.60
C SER A 177 -2.65 24.20 8.32
N ASN A 178 -1.85 23.52 9.14
CA ASN A 178 -0.71 24.07 9.89
C ASN A 178 0.61 23.98 9.12
N ASN A 179 0.58 23.51 7.85
CA ASN A 179 1.75 23.23 7.01
C ASN A 179 2.63 22.07 7.52
N VAL A 180 2.06 21.16 8.29
CA VAL A 180 2.75 19.93 8.72
C VAL A 180 2.59 18.88 7.63
N ALA A 181 3.70 18.24 7.26
CA ALA A 181 3.69 17.15 6.27
C ALA A 181 2.95 15.93 6.83
N GLN A 182 1.98 15.44 6.08
CA GLN A 182 1.18 14.26 6.41
C GLN A 182 1.45 13.10 5.47
N ILE A 183 1.66 13.38 4.18
CA ILE A 183 1.99 12.37 3.17
C ILE A 183 3.15 12.91 2.34
N THR A 184 4.15 12.09 2.08
CA THR A 184 5.31 12.46 1.25
C THR A 184 5.61 11.36 0.24
N MET A 185 5.64 11.70 -1.05
CA MET A 185 6.14 10.84 -2.12
C MET A 185 7.48 11.33 -2.61
N ASN A 186 8.52 10.53 -2.49
CA ASN A 186 9.85 10.78 -3.05
C ASN A 186 10.02 9.94 -4.31
N PHE A 187 10.20 10.57 -5.46
CA PHE A 187 10.38 9.88 -6.74
C PHE A 187 11.85 9.56 -6.97
N THR A 188 12.19 8.28 -7.05
CA THR A 188 13.54 7.80 -7.38
C THR A 188 13.71 7.63 -8.87
N LYS A 189 12.63 7.25 -9.59
CA LYS A 189 12.62 7.07 -11.03
C LYS A 189 11.28 7.51 -11.62
N ILE A 190 11.34 8.26 -12.73
CA ILE A 190 10.20 8.53 -13.61
C ILE A 190 10.67 8.29 -15.03
N ASP A 191 10.13 7.25 -15.68
CA ASP A 191 10.44 6.85 -17.05
C ASP A 191 9.21 7.09 -17.93
N LEU A 192 9.18 8.21 -18.64
CA LEU A 192 8.12 8.59 -19.55
C LEU A 192 8.34 7.89 -20.91
N GLY A 193 7.38 7.10 -21.35
CA GLY A 193 7.47 6.30 -22.57
C GLY A 193 8.02 4.89 -22.38
N SER A 194 8.00 4.41 -21.15
CA SER A 194 8.35 3.02 -20.78
C SER A 194 7.55 2.01 -21.59
N LYS A 195 8.21 0.99 -22.15
CA LYS A 195 7.54 -0.06 -22.96
C LYS A 195 6.88 -1.07 -22.04
N LEU A 196 5.61 -0.87 -21.75
CA LEU A 196 4.82 -1.74 -20.89
C LEU A 196 3.98 -2.72 -21.71
N LYS A 197 3.97 -4.01 -21.32
CA LYS A 197 3.07 -5.01 -21.89
C LYS A 197 1.65 -4.77 -21.40
N ASP A 198 0.65 -5.05 -22.23
CA ASP A 198 -0.77 -4.93 -21.83
C ASP A 198 -1.12 -5.91 -20.71
N SER A 199 -0.52 -7.08 -20.70
CA SER A 199 -0.78 -8.14 -19.71
C SER A 199 -0.55 -7.73 -18.27
N ILE A 200 0.36 -6.79 -17.98
CA ILE A 200 0.60 -6.33 -16.60
C ILE A 200 -0.61 -5.59 -15.98
N PHE A 201 -1.56 -5.17 -16.82
CA PHE A 201 -2.82 -4.54 -16.40
C PHE A 201 -3.99 -5.53 -16.38
N GLU A 202 -3.76 -6.81 -16.59
CA GLU A 202 -4.77 -7.85 -16.50
C GLU A 202 -4.74 -8.50 -15.12
N LEU A 203 -5.89 -8.56 -14.45
CA LEU A 203 -5.99 -9.12 -13.10
C LEU A 203 -5.47 -10.56 -13.07
N LYS A 204 -5.79 -11.37 -14.08
CA LYS A 204 -5.35 -12.76 -14.18
C LYS A 204 -3.81 -12.88 -14.15
N GLU A 205 -3.10 -12.06 -14.93
CA GLU A 205 -1.63 -12.09 -14.98
C GLU A 205 -1.02 -11.73 -13.60
N ILE A 206 -1.65 -10.80 -12.86
CA ILE A 206 -1.20 -10.42 -11.52
C ILE A 206 -1.33 -11.61 -10.56
N ILE A 207 -2.43 -12.35 -10.66
CA ILE A 207 -2.70 -13.53 -9.83
C ILE A 207 -1.74 -14.66 -10.19
N ASP A 208 -1.64 -15.04 -11.48
CA ASP A 208 -0.83 -16.16 -11.96
C ASP A 208 0.66 -15.97 -11.59
N VAL A 209 1.22 -14.76 -11.77
CA VAL A 209 2.61 -14.44 -11.41
C VAL A 209 2.89 -14.60 -9.91
N LYS A 210 1.90 -14.31 -9.06
CA LYS A 210 2.04 -14.46 -7.61
C LYS A 210 2.01 -15.92 -7.19
N GLU A 211 1.11 -16.71 -7.74
CA GLU A 211 1.06 -18.16 -7.47
C GLU A 211 2.35 -18.87 -7.88
N GLU A 212 2.96 -18.48 -9.00
CA GLU A 212 4.25 -19.01 -9.42
C GLU A 212 5.39 -18.66 -8.44
N ARG A 213 5.42 -17.45 -7.90
CA ARG A 213 6.43 -17.02 -6.90
C ARG A 213 6.31 -17.80 -5.61
N GLU A 214 5.11 -17.91 -5.05
CA GLU A 214 4.86 -18.67 -3.82
C GLU A 214 5.23 -20.15 -3.96
N ASN A 215 4.93 -20.75 -5.12
CA ASN A 215 5.29 -22.13 -5.40
C ASN A 215 6.81 -22.33 -5.54
N THR A 216 7.55 -21.32 -6.01
CA THR A 216 9.00 -21.35 -6.13
C THR A 216 9.66 -21.23 -4.76
N GLU A 217 9.19 -20.30 -3.91
CA GLU A 217 9.70 -20.12 -2.54
C GLU A 217 9.45 -21.35 -1.67
N LYS A 218 8.29 -22.00 -1.80
CA LYS A 218 8.00 -23.27 -1.10
C LYS A 218 8.96 -24.41 -1.55
N LYS A 219 9.34 -24.46 -2.83
CA LYS A 219 10.30 -25.47 -3.33
C LYS A 219 11.72 -25.23 -2.82
N ASP A 220 12.17 -23.98 -2.75
CA ASP A 220 13.51 -23.64 -2.27
C ASP A 220 13.66 -23.91 -0.77
N ASN A 221 12.65 -23.65 0.02
CA ASN A 221 12.64 -23.98 1.45
C ASN A 221 12.65 -25.48 1.71
N THR A 222 11.96 -26.28 0.88
CA THR A 222 11.95 -27.75 1.01
C THR A 222 13.29 -28.36 0.60
N THR A 223 14.05 -27.70 -0.27
CA THR A 223 15.38 -28.19 -0.72
C THR A 223 16.48 -27.86 0.29
N ASN A 224 16.30 -26.82 1.12
CA ASN A 224 17.26 -26.44 2.15
C ASN A 224 17.13 -27.26 3.45
N GLU A 225 15.96 -27.80 3.75
CA GLU A 225 15.79 -28.68 4.92
C GLU A 225 16.37 -30.09 4.71
N ASN A 226 16.57 -30.54 3.45
CA ASN A 226 17.12 -31.84 3.13
C ASN A 226 18.66 -31.88 2.96
N LYS A 227 19.40 -30.79 3.24
CA LYS A 227 20.85 -30.72 3.11
C LYS A 227 21.62 -30.75 4.42
N ASN A 228 20.99 -30.99 5.56
CA ASN A 228 21.66 -31.00 6.87
C ASN A 228 21.59 -32.34 7.60
N THR A 229 21.64 -33.45 6.89
CA THR A 229 21.91 -34.77 7.48
C THR A 229 22.82 -35.56 6.53
N ASN A 230 24.13 -35.40 6.69
CA ASN A 230 25.15 -36.46 6.63
C ASN A 230 26.51 -35.82 6.47
N GLU A 231 27.27 -35.91 7.54
CA GLU A 231 28.69 -36.25 7.57
C GLU A 231 29.27 -35.94 8.96
N ASN A 232 29.35 -36.96 9.80
CA ASN A 232 30.60 -37.17 10.54
C ASN A 232 30.65 -38.58 11.13
N THR A 233 31.26 -39.48 10.37
CA THR A 233 31.91 -40.68 10.89
C THR A 233 33.23 -40.26 11.50
N ASN A 234 33.43 -40.51 12.80
CA ASN A 234 34.73 -41.05 13.25
C ASN A 234 34.64 -41.76 14.60
N VAL A 235 34.98 -42.97 14.54
CA VAL A 235 35.49 -43.96 15.46
C VAL A 235 36.12 -43.43 16.76
N ASN A 236 35.66 -43.93 17.94
CA ASN A 236 36.62 -44.62 18.83
C ASN A 236 35.95 -45.52 19.87
N GLU A 237 36.51 -46.73 20.02
CA GLU A 237 36.21 -47.77 20.97
C GLU A 237 36.36 -47.33 22.44
N ASN A 238 35.50 -47.78 23.35
CA ASN A 238 35.93 -48.71 24.41
C ASN A 238 34.77 -49.18 25.32
N LYS A 239 34.67 -50.51 25.39
CA LYS A 239 34.28 -51.42 26.49
C LYS A 239 33.79 -50.82 27.82
N ASN A 240 32.64 -51.26 28.35
CA ASN A 240 32.53 -52.33 29.34
C ASN A 240 31.08 -52.59 29.79
N THR A 241 30.67 -53.88 29.68
CA THR A 241 29.89 -54.76 30.56
C THR A 241 29.01 -54.19 31.69
N ASN A 242 27.73 -54.54 31.76
CA ASN A 242 27.09 -55.64 32.50
C ASN A 242 25.56 -55.54 32.42
N GLU A 243 24.94 -56.59 31.95
CA GLU A 243 23.96 -57.51 32.59
C GLU A 243 22.87 -56.86 33.47
N ASN A 244 21.59 -57.02 33.12
CA ASN A 244 20.73 -58.14 33.58
C ASN A 244 19.29 -58.03 33.08
N THR A 245 18.86 -59.12 32.38
CA THR A 245 17.62 -59.89 32.45
C THR A 245 16.34 -59.32 33.02
N ASN A 246 15.21 -59.39 32.29
CA ASN A 246 14.19 -60.45 32.32
C ASN A 246 13.01 -60.10 31.39
N VAL A 247 12.77 -60.89 30.38
CA VAL A 247 11.76 -61.92 30.12
C VAL A 247 10.32 -61.58 30.61
N ASN A 248 9.39 -61.45 29.66
CA ASN A 248 8.32 -62.40 29.37
C ASN A 248 7.47 -61.97 28.16
N GLU A 249 7.50 -62.75 27.15
CA GLU A 249 6.49 -63.46 26.38
C GLU A 249 5.01 -63.11 26.61
N ASN A 250 4.25 -62.83 25.54
CA ASN A 250 3.47 -63.80 24.78
C ASN A 250 2.59 -63.17 23.70
N LYS A 251 2.84 -63.61 22.47
CA LYS A 251 1.98 -64.38 21.58
C LYS A 251 0.75 -63.70 20.93
N SER A 252 0.90 -63.52 19.62
CA SER A 252 0.09 -64.14 18.54
C SER A 252 -1.37 -63.64 18.38
N THR A 253 -1.85 -63.19 17.25
CA THR A 253 -2.05 -63.81 15.93
C THR A 253 -2.81 -62.87 15.00
N ASN A 254 -2.41 -62.88 13.72
CA ASN A 254 -3.20 -62.86 12.48
C ASN A 254 -4.07 -61.69 12.03
N GLU A 255 -3.58 -61.14 10.86
CA GLU A 255 -4.31 -60.96 9.59
C GLU A 255 -5.56 -60.08 9.59
N SER A 256 -5.45 -58.93 8.95
CA SER A 256 -6.06 -58.73 7.63
C SER A 256 -5.66 -57.39 7.04
N THR A 257 -5.17 -57.44 5.83
CA THR A 257 -5.01 -56.39 4.84
C THR A 257 -6.28 -55.53 4.72
N LYS A 258 -6.15 -54.26 4.98
CA LYS A 258 -7.05 -53.24 4.42
C LYS A 258 -6.23 -52.02 4.10
N ASP A 259 -6.26 -51.65 2.83
CA ASP A 259 -5.77 -50.42 2.27
C ASP A 259 -6.15 -49.24 3.15
N LYS A 260 -5.15 -48.56 3.72
CA LYS A 260 -5.30 -47.22 4.28
C LYS A 260 -4.94 -46.27 3.19
N GLU A 261 -5.94 -45.67 2.57
CA GLU A 261 -5.83 -44.37 1.94
C GLU A 261 -5.19 -43.43 2.96
N ASP A 262 -4.02 -42.96 2.60
CA ASP A 262 -3.30 -41.91 3.32
C ASP A 262 -4.08 -40.58 3.12
N LYS A 263 -5.05 -40.35 3.97
CA LYS A 263 -5.65 -39.02 4.15
C LYS A 263 -4.61 -38.20 4.91
N THR A 264 -3.80 -37.48 4.17
CA THR A 264 -3.08 -36.32 4.69
C THR A 264 -4.14 -35.35 5.24
N GLU A 265 -4.41 -35.39 6.51
CA GLU A 265 -5.14 -34.32 7.21
C GLU A 265 -4.25 -33.08 7.12
N GLU A 266 -4.57 -32.20 6.14
CA GLU A 266 -4.08 -30.83 6.17
C GLU A 266 -4.53 -30.23 7.50
N THR A 267 -3.61 -30.05 8.42
CA THR A 267 -3.79 -29.28 9.63
C THR A 267 -4.21 -27.87 9.21
N LYS A 268 -5.50 -27.58 9.26
CA LYS A 268 -6.02 -26.22 9.15
C LYS A 268 -5.36 -25.41 10.27
N GLN A 269 -4.44 -24.55 9.90
CA GLN A 269 -3.86 -23.58 10.82
C GLN A 269 -4.97 -22.59 11.18
N THR A 270 -5.63 -22.80 12.32
CA THR A 270 -6.61 -21.87 12.85
C THR A 270 -5.87 -20.68 13.41
N SER A 271 -5.95 -19.55 12.73
CA SER A 271 -5.46 -18.28 13.26
C SER A 271 -6.36 -17.83 14.41
N SER A 272 -5.75 -17.37 15.51
CA SER A 272 -6.43 -16.81 16.67
C SER A 272 -6.18 -15.31 16.78
N ILE A 273 -7.13 -14.58 17.34
CA ILE A 273 -6.95 -13.20 17.77
C ILE A 273 -6.35 -13.26 19.17
N GLU A 274 -5.03 -13.06 19.27
CA GLU A 274 -4.30 -13.13 20.53
C GLU A 274 -4.55 -11.88 21.38
N ASP A 275 -4.45 -10.71 20.76
CA ASP A 275 -4.65 -9.41 21.39
C ASP A 275 -5.82 -8.66 20.76
N VAL A 276 -6.64 -8.04 21.60
CA VAL A 276 -7.74 -7.17 21.18
C VAL A 276 -7.18 -5.78 20.90
N ILE A 277 -7.45 -5.24 19.74
CA ILE A 277 -6.98 -3.92 19.37
C ILE A 277 -8.12 -2.91 19.53
N TYR A 278 -7.94 -1.99 20.45
CA TYR A 278 -8.91 -0.94 20.70
C TYR A 278 -8.56 0.32 19.89
N PRO A 279 -9.59 1.06 19.40
CA PRO A 279 -9.35 2.34 18.76
C PRO A 279 -8.78 3.34 19.79
N MET A 280 -7.72 4.06 19.44
CA MET A 280 -7.16 5.12 20.27
C MET A 280 -8.02 6.39 20.26
N TYR A 281 -8.83 6.56 19.22
CA TYR A 281 -9.82 7.62 19.12
C TYR A 281 -11.23 7.03 19.22
N ILE A 282 -12.00 7.55 20.17
CA ILE A 282 -13.42 7.25 20.36
C ILE A 282 -14.17 8.60 20.38
N PRO A 283 -15.26 8.77 19.61
CA PRO A 283 -16.03 9.99 19.61
C PRO A 283 -16.52 10.37 21.03
N ALA A 284 -16.72 11.67 21.27
CA ALA A 284 -17.17 12.17 22.57
C ALA A 284 -18.49 11.50 23.01
N ASN A 285 -18.61 11.27 24.32
CA ASN A 285 -19.77 10.62 24.96
C ASN A 285 -20.08 9.23 24.40
N THR A 286 -19.05 8.51 23.95
CA THR A 286 -19.14 7.13 23.43
C THR A 286 -18.26 6.24 24.26
N TYR A 287 -18.69 5.04 24.59
CA TYR A 287 -18.00 4.10 25.47
C TYR A 287 -18.22 2.65 25.03
N LEU A 288 -17.24 1.79 25.32
CA LEU A 288 -17.37 0.35 25.08
C LEU A 288 -18.44 -0.23 25.99
N SER A 289 -19.50 -0.77 25.41
CA SER A 289 -20.64 -1.37 26.13
C SER A 289 -20.62 -2.90 26.12
N ASN A 290 -20.09 -3.50 25.05
CA ASN A 290 -20.05 -4.96 24.93
C ASN A 290 -18.77 -5.41 24.19
N LYS A 291 -18.33 -6.62 24.54
CA LYS A 291 -17.24 -7.36 23.88
C LYS A 291 -17.64 -8.80 23.74
N GLU A 292 -17.73 -9.27 22.51
CA GLU A 292 -18.13 -10.64 22.18
C GLU A 292 -17.09 -11.31 21.30
N LYS A 293 -16.65 -12.53 21.66
CA LYS A 293 -15.75 -13.36 20.87
C LYS A 293 -16.51 -14.55 20.31
N VAL A 294 -16.48 -14.70 18.99
CA VAL A 294 -17.17 -15.76 18.25
C VAL A 294 -16.16 -16.65 17.57
N SER A 295 -16.16 -17.93 17.88
CA SER A 295 -15.36 -18.93 17.17
C SER A 295 -16.04 -19.31 15.84
N LYS A 296 -15.25 -19.38 14.77
CA LYS A 296 -15.68 -19.77 13.42
C LYS A 296 -14.97 -21.05 13.00
N GLU A 297 -15.43 -21.69 11.92
CA GLU A 297 -14.77 -22.89 11.37
C GLU A 297 -13.33 -22.65 10.94
N SER A 298 -13.02 -21.42 10.51
CA SER A 298 -11.71 -21.03 9.96
C SER A 298 -11.02 -19.91 10.76
N GLY A 299 -11.35 -19.73 12.04
CA GLY A 299 -10.73 -18.72 12.89
C GLY A 299 -11.66 -18.09 13.89
N GLU A 300 -11.45 -16.83 14.23
CA GLU A 300 -12.16 -16.11 15.27
C GLU A 300 -12.66 -14.75 14.78
N ARG A 301 -13.74 -14.28 15.40
CA ARG A 301 -14.27 -12.93 15.25
C ARG A 301 -14.45 -12.32 16.63
N LEU A 302 -14.01 -11.09 16.79
CA LEU A 302 -14.25 -10.28 17.96
C LEU A 302 -15.12 -9.09 17.55
N ILE A 303 -16.17 -8.83 18.34
CA ILE A 303 -17.08 -7.71 18.13
C ILE A 303 -17.01 -6.81 19.36
N LEU A 304 -16.61 -5.57 19.15
CA LEU A 304 -16.63 -4.49 20.14
C LEU A 304 -17.79 -3.55 19.82
N THR A 305 -18.73 -3.42 20.75
CA THR A 305 -19.87 -2.50 20.61
C THR A 305 -19.64 -1.27 21.46
N PHE A 306 -19.74 -0.12 20.84
CA PHE A 306 -19.63 1.19 21.50
C PHE A 306 -20.99 1.87 21.46
N ASP A 307 -21.49 2.25 22.65
CA ASP A 307 -22.76 2.93 22.84
C ASP A 307 -22.53 4.39 23.26
N GLY A 308 -23.60 5.18 23.25
CA GLY A 308 -23.59 6.59 23.62
C GLY A 308 -24.18 7.49 22.54
N ASP A 309 -23.66 8.73 22.44
CA ASP A 309 -24.15 9.71 21.48
C ASP A 309 -23.79 9.34 20.03
N ASN A 310 -22.65 8.67 19.85
CA ASN A 310 -22.06 8.33 18.57
C ASN A 310 -21.74 6.82 18.49
N PRO A 311 -22.76 5.94 18.50
CA PRO A 311 -22.57 4.50 18.57
C PRO A 311 -21.93 3.95 17.30
N PHE A 312 -21.05 2.94 17.47
CA PHE A 312 -20.43 2.18 16.39
C PHE A 312 -20.02 0.78 16.84
N MET A 313 -19.74 -0.08 15.88
CA MET A 313 -19.13 -1.39 16.13
C MET A 313 -17.76 -1.44 15.46
N LEU A 314 -16.81 -2.05 16.16
CA LEU A 314 -15.54 -2.50 15.60
C LEU A 314 -15.55 -4.03 15.59
N ILE A 315 -15.33 -4.61 14.42
CA ILE A 315 -15.23 -6.04 14.22
C ILE A 315 -13.80 -6.36 13.80
N GLU A 316 -13.16 -7.26 14.52
CA GLU A 316 -11.86 -7.84 14.17
C GLU A 316 -12.09 -9.30 13.79
N GLU A 317 -11.61 -9.72 12.63
CA GLU A 317 -11.81 -11.08 12.15
C GLU A 317 -10.52 -11.65 11.59
N THR A 318 -10.17 -12.87 11.96
CA THR A 318 -9.02 -13.55 11.35
C THR A 318 -9.24 -13.75 9.87
N VAL A 319 -8.25 -13.39 9.08
CA VAL A 319 -8.29 -13.53 7.62
C VAL A 319 -8.31 -15.00 7.23
N THR A 320 -9.21 -15.37 6.32
CA THR A 320 -9.22 -16.69 5.69
C THR A 320 -8.36 -16.64 4.43
N TYR A 321 -7.43 -17.58 4.30
CA TYR A 321 -6.64 -17.77 3.08
C TYR A 321 -7.44 -18.61 2.10
N GLU A 322 -7.79 -18.02 0.97
CA GLU A 322 -8.55 -18.73 -0.06
C GLU A 322 -7.64 -19.62 -0.89
N LYS A 323 -8.10 -20.83 -1.24
CA LYS A 323 -7.36 -21.76 -2.12
C LYS A 323 -7.34 -21.26 -3.57
N GLU A 324 -8.45 -20.66 -4.00
CA GLU A 324 -8.62 -20.04 -5.30
C GLU A 324 -8.78 -18.52 -5.12
N HIS A 325 -8.38 -17.76 -6.13
CA HIS A 325 -8.49 -16.31 -6.04
C HIS A 325 -9.95 -15.85 -5.98
N LEU A 326 -10.30 -15.15 -4.90
CA LEU A 326 -11.63 -14.61 -4.64
C LEU A 326 -11.73 -13.16 -5.11
N ILE A 327 -12.68 -12.84 -5.98
CA ILE A 327 -13.02 -11.48 -6.36
C ILE A 327 -14.31 -11.07 -5.65
N VAL A 328 -14.21 -10.08 -4.75
CA VAL A 328 -15.35 -9.55 -3.99
C VAL A 328 -15.83 -8.25 -4.63
N PRO A 329 -17.03 -8.23 -5.26
CA PRO A 329 -17.63 -6.97 -5.71
C PRO A 329 -17.87 -6.06 -4.52
N THR A 330 -17.48 -4.81 -4.63
CA THR A 330 -17.53 -3.87 -3.52
C THR A 330 -18.07 -2.52 -3.98
N TYR A 331 -18.82 -1.89 -3.11
CA TYR A 331 -19.28 -0.50 -3.28
C TYR A 331 -18.40 0.39 -2.40
N GLY A 332 -18.36 1.68 -2.72
CA GLY A 332 -17.55 2.64 -1.98
C GLY A 332 -16.27 3.06 -2.70
N GLU A 333 -15.40 3.68 -1.95
CA GLU A 333 -14.16 4.27 -2.42
C GLU A 333 -12.96 3.58 -1.78
N LEU A 334 -11.84 3.56 -2.50
CA LEU A 334 -10.58 3.11 -1.91
C LEU A 334 -9.86 4.30 -1.25
N GLU A 335 -9.29 4.06 -0.07
CA GLU A 335 -8.51 5.03 0.68
C GLU A 335 -7.17 4.41 1.09
N VAL A 336 -6.06 5.05 0.74
CA VAL A 336 -4.73 4.61 1.19
C VAL A 336 -4.55 5.14 2.62
N MET A 337 -4.55 4.22 3.57
CA MET A 337 -4.28 4.50 4.98
C MET A 337 -2.79 4.31 5.32
N ALA A 338 -2.43 4.55 6.57
CA ALA A 338 -1.04 4.45 7.01
C ALA A 338 -0.44 3.04 6.82
N SER A 339 -1.19 1.97 7.10
CA SER A 339 -0.68 0.59 7.05
C SER A 339 -1.24 -0.24 5.89
N THR A 340 -2.29 0.25 5.19
CA THR A 340 -3.05 -0.56 4.22
C THR A 340 -3.93 0.30 3.30
N VAL A 341 -4.59 -0.34 2.34
CA VAL A 341 -5.67 0.27 1.55
C VAL A 341 -7.01 -0.17 2.12
N ALA A 342 -7.85 0.79 2.49
CA ALA A 342 -9.18 0.56 3.02
C ALA A 342 -10.28 0.75 1.97
N ILE A 343 -11.42 0.13 2.24
CA ILE A 343 -12.69 0.29 1.54
C ILE A 343 -13.58 1.20 2.38
N VAL A 344 -14.01 2.32 1.84
CA VAL A 344 -14.80 3.32 2.54
C VAL A 344 -16.19 3.40 1.92
N ASN A 345 -17.21 3.08 2.71
CA ASN A 345 -18.61 3.23 2.37
C ASN A 345 -19.26 4.37 3.19
N ASP A 346 -20.53 4.65 2.93
CA ASP A 346 -21.26 5.69 3.66
C ASP A 346 -21.34 5.44 5.16
N ASN A 347 -21.43 4.16 5.57
CA ASN A 347 -21.62 3.73 6.96
C ASN A 347 -20.58 2.74 7.46
N SER A 348 -19.51 2.49 6.70
CA SER A 348 -18.49 1.52 7.11
C SER A 348 -17.13 1.80 6.50
N VAL A 349 -16.08 1.38 7.23
CA VAL A 349 -14.71 1.28 6.74
C VAL A 349 -14.23 -0.15 6.97
N ASN A 350 -13.71 -0.78 5.92
CA ASN A 350 -13.15 -2.13 5.97
C ASN A 350 -11.70 -2.12 5.48
N TRP A 351 -10.82 -2.83 6.18
CA TRP A 351 -9.43 -3.01 5.75
C TRP A 351 -8.83 -4.30 6.30
N ILE A 352 -7.70 -4.70 5.73
CA ILE A 352 -6.94 -5.86 6.20
C ILE A 352 -5.56 -5.36 6.61
N ASP A 353 -5.15 -5.70 7.83
CA ASP A 353 -3.82 -5.44 8.35
C ASP A 353 -3.37 -6.59 9.27
N ASN A 354 -2.10 -7.00 9.18
CA ASN A 354 -1.49 -8.04 10.01
C ASN A 354 -2.35 -9.33 10.16
N ASN A 355 -2.95 -9.82 9.06
CA ASN A 355 -3.80 -11.00 8.99
C ASN A 355 -5.14 -10.89 9.76
N ILE A 356 -5.54 -9.69 10.10
CA ILE A 356 -6.86 -9.38 10.66
C ILE A 356 -7.61 -8.51 9.66
N GLU A 357 -8.85 -8.84 9.40
CA GLU A 357 -9.80 -8.02 8.67
C GLU A 357 -10.62 -7.22 9.67
N TYR A 358 -10.63 -5.91 9.52
CA TYR A 358 -11.31 -4.96 10.40
C TYR A 358 -12.49 -4.34 9.71
N TYR A 359 -13.58 -4.13 10.49
CA TYR A 359 -14.75 -3.39 10.05
C TYR A 359 -15.14 -2.39 11.14
N VAL A 360 -15.20 -1.13 10.80
CA VAL A 360 -15.85 -0.09 11.62
C VAL A 360 -17.17 0.25 10.97
N VAL A 361 -18.26 0.12 11.69
CA VAL A 361 -19.62 0.29 11.16
C VAL A 361 -20.45 1.19 12.07
N SER A 362 -21.16 2.17 11.50
CA SER A 362 -22.11 3.02 12.21
C SER A 362 -23.16 3.58 11.27
N ASP A 363 -24.39 3.68 11.75
CA ASP A 363 -25.49 4.37 11.04
C ASP A 363 -25.56 5.87 11.38
N LYS A 364 -24.73 6.36 12.31
CA LYS A 364 -24.74 7.75 12.78
C LYS A 364 -23.52 8.55 12.41
N LEU A 365 -22.37 7.90 12.34
CA LEU A 365 -21.10 8.55 12.07
C LEU A 365 -20.93 8.85 10.57
N SER A 366 -20.31 9.98 10.27
CA SER A 366 -19.88 10.32 8.92
C SER A 366 -18.69 9.47 8.44
N LYS A 367 -18.45 9.38 7.14
CA LYS A 367 -17.27 8.72 6.55
C LYS A 367 -15.96 9.20 7.19
N SER A 368 -15.82 10.50 7.43
CA SER A 368 -14.61 11.07 8.03
C SER A 368 -14.41 10.59 9.47
N GLU A 369 -15.47 10.54 10.28
CA GLU A 369 -15.40 10.05 11.66
C GLU A 369 -15.10 8.54 11.71
N LEU A 370 -15.72 7.74 10.83
CA LEU A 370 -15.40 6.32 10.69
C LEU A 370 -13.93 6.09 10.33
N LEU A 371 -13.39 6.91 9.42
CA LEU A 371 -11.98 6.86 9.06
C LEU A 371 -11.06 7.34 10.18
N ASP A 372 -11.45 8.34 10.97
CA ASP A 372 -10.66 8.78 12.13
C ASP A 372 -10.58 7.65 13.18
N ILE A 373 -11.67 6.89 13.40
CA ILE A 373 -11.66 5.67 14.22
C ILE A 373 -10.73 4.62 13.61
N ALA A 374 -10.91 4.30 12.32
CA ALA A 374 -10.10 3.29 11.63
C ALA A 374 -8.61 3.62 11.65
N ARG A 375 -8.22 4.88 11.38
CA ARG A 375 -6.84 5.35 11.44
C ARG A 375 -6.25 5.33 12.85
N SER A 376 -7.08 5.34 13.88
CA SER A 376 -6.65 5.26 15.27
C SER A 376 -6.34 3.82 15.73
N ILE A 377 -6.72 2.83 14.92
CA ILE A 377 -6.39 1.42 15.14
C ILE A 377 -5.03 1.19 14.50
N SER A 378 -3.97 1.38 15.26
CA SER A 378 -2.61 1.09 14.81
C SER A 378 -2.15 -0.22 15.44
N VAL A 379 -1.86 -1.20 14.59
CA VAL A 379 -1.14 -2.40 15.02
C VAL A 379 0.34 -2.03 15.02
N LEU A 380 0.89 -1.72 16.18
CA LEU A 380 2.33 -1.56 16.31
C LEU A 380 3.00 -2.89 15.94
N PRO A 381 4.00 -2.89 15.05
CA PRO A 381 4.78 -4.09 14.83
C PRO A 381 5.40 -4.50 16.17
N VAL A 382 5.13 -5.73 16.60
CA VAL A 382 5.77 -6.31 17.78
C VAL A 382 7.26 -6.31 17.50
N SER A 383 8.00 -5.42 18.16
CA SER A 383 9.46 -5.44 18.14
C SER A 383 9.92 -6.77 18.74
N LYS A 384 10.42 -7.67 17.88
CA LYS A 384 11.11 -8.89 18.33
C LYS A 384 12.52 -8.55 18.79
#